data_029e6573e48e96dd7fd1889c39e1340a
#
_entry.id   029e6573e48e96dd7fd1889c39e1340a
#
_cell.length_a   1.000
_cell.length_b   1.000
_cell.length_c   1.000
_cell.angle_alpha   90.00
_cell.angle_beta   90.00
_cell.angle_gamma   90.00
#
_symmetry.space_group_name_H-M   'P 1'
#
loop_
_entity.id
_entity.type
_entity.pdbx_description
1 polymer ?
#
loop_
_entity_poly.entity_id
_entity_poly.type
_entity_poly.pdbx_seq_one_letter_code
_entity_poly.pdbx_strand_id
1 'polypeptide(L)'
;KVNFGYPLYLLIEPVSACNLRCPFCFQVDKSFTRKPYMGVMNFKLFKKIIDEANKIGVGAITIASRGEPTLHKQFIEMVEHLGKQENIFEIKINTNGTFLSEKMCHSIFKNKVSQVIISADHYIKKDYERLRLNSNFEKVVKNVDLLFNIRKKYYPDSCTEIRISGID
;
A
#
# COMPACT_ATOMS: atom_id res chain seq x y z
N LYS A 1 7.25 -23.40 -21.73
CA LYS A 1 6.91 -22.07 -21.19
C LYS A 1 5.46 -21.78 -21.54
N VAL A 2 4.62 -21.58 -20.52
CA VAL A 2 3.23 -21.13 -20.76
C VAL A 2 3.29 -19.62 -21.02
N ASN A 3 2.83 -19.20 -22.20
CA ASN A 3 2.69 -17.78 -22.52
C ASN A 3 1.21 -17.42 -22.42
N PHE A 4 0.85 -16.65 -21.39
CA PHE A 4 -0.53 -16.20 -21.18
C PHE A 4 -0.94 -15.04 -22.10
N GLY A 5 0.02 -14.43 -22.83
CA GLY A 5 -0.24 -13.26 -23.70
C GLY A 5 -0.48 -11.95 -22.94
N TYR A 6 -0.55 -11.98 -21.59
CA TYR A 6 -0.76 -10.82 -20.73
C TYR A 6 -0.11 -11.04 -19.33
N PRO A 7 0.18 -9.98 -18.57
CA PRO A 7 0.73 -10.11 -17.23
C PRO A 7 -0.32 -10.69 -16.26
N LEU A 8 0.10 -11.63 -15.41
CA LEU A 8 -0.77 -12.18 -14.36
C LEU A 8 -0.85 -11.27 -13.11
N TYR A 9 0.11 -10.35 -12.99
CA TYR A 9 0.31 -9.51 -11.83
C TYR A 9 0.80 -8.11 -12.26
N LEU A 10 0.30 -7.07 -11.59
CA LEU A 10 0.79 -5.70 -11.75
C LEU A 10 1.20 -5.11 -10.40
N LEU A 11 2.35 -4.44 -10.40
CA LEU A 11 2.79 -3.54 -9.35
C LEU A 11 2.49 -2.12 -9.79
N ILE A 12 1.67 -1.40 -9.02
CA ILE A 12 1.25 -0.03 -9.34
C ILE A 12 1.77 0.92 -8.26
N GLU A 13 2.48 1.96 -8.71
CA GLU A 13 2.98 3.04 -7.87
C GLU A 13 2.10 4.28 -8.05
N PRO A 14 1.14 4.54 -7.15
CA PRO A 14 0.29 5.72 -7.28
C PRO A 14 0.98 7.03 -6.88
N VAL A 15 2.00 6.95 -6.03
CA VAL A 15 2.82 8.08 -5.56
C VAL A 15 4.26 7.63 -5.45
N SER A 16 5.19 8.34 -6.10
CA SER A 16 6.62 8.09 -5.92
C SER A 16 7.24 8.82 -4.73
N ALA A 17 6.51 9.73 -4.08
CA ALA A 17 6.96 10.38 -2.85
C ALA A 17 6.71 9.51 -1.62
N CYS A 18 7.60 9.62 -0.63
CA CYS A 18 7.43 9.04 0.69
C CYS A 18 7.68 10.09 1.76
N ASN A 19 6.98 10.01 2.88
CA ASN A 19 7.20 10.88 4.05
C ASN A 19 8.40 10.46 4.89
N LEU A 20 8.91 9.24 4.71
CA LEU A 20 10.07 8.71 5.44
C LEU A 20 11.37 8.86 4.63
N ARG A 21 12.50 8.75 5.34
CA ARG A 21 13.86 8.77 4.76
C ARG A 21 14.68 7.64 5.34
N CYS A 22 14.20 6.40 5.16
CA CYS A 22 14.88 5.19 5.64
C CYS A 22 16.28 5.12 5.02
N PRO A 23 17.37 4.93 5.81
CA PRO A 23 18.75 4.96 5.31
C PRO A 23 19.07 3.94 4.22
N PHE A 24 18.35 2.82 4.21
CA PHE A 24 18.47 1.75 3.20
C PHE A 24 17.60 1.96 1.96
N CYS A 25 16.79 3.03 1.92
CA CYS A 25 15.87 3.31 0.81
C CYS A 25 16.48 4.33 -0.16
N PHE A 26 16.31 4.11 -1.46
CA PHE A 26 16.74 5.06 -2.48
C PHE A 26 16.10 6.47 -2.33
N GLN A 27 15.05 6.63 -1.53
CA GLN A 27 14.42 7.94 -1.22
C GLN A 27 15.38 8.92 -0.53
N VAL A 28 16.52 8.47 -0.01
CA VAL A 28 17.58 9.35 0.53
C VAL A 28 18.46 9.94 -0.57
N ASP A 29 18.50 9.31 -1.75
CA ASP A 29 19.26 9.81 -2.89
C ASP A 29 18.52 10.92 -3.62
N LYS A 30 19.09 12.13 -3.56
CA LYS A 30 18.51 13.33 -4.19
C LYS A 30 18.44 13.24 -5.71
N SER A 31 19.22 12.37 -6.36
CA SER A 31 19.17 12.16 -7.81
C SER A 31 17.84 11.56 -8.24
N PHE A 32 17.23 10.71 -7.41
CA PHE A 32 15.95 10.05 -7.68
C PHE A 32 14.73 10.76 -7.07
N THR A 33 14.92 11.71 -6.15
CA THR A 33 13.82 12.41 -5.46
C THR A 33 13.51 13.80 -6.04
N ARG A 34 13.70 13.97 -7.35
CA ARG A 34 13.41 15.18 -8.12
C ARG A 34 12.69 14.85 -9.42
N LYS A 35 12.13 15.87 -10.09
CA LYS A 35 11.61 15.70 -11.46
C LYS A 35 12.73 15.23 -12.40
N PRO A 36 12.44 14.32 -13.36
CA PRO A 36 11.13 13.77 -13.70
C PRO A 36 10.71 12.53 -12.90
N TYR A 37 11.50 12.08 -11.91
CA TYR A 37 11.30 10.79 -11.23
C TYR A 37 10.23 10.79 -10.15
N MET A 38 9.76 11.97 -9.74
CA MET A 38 8.75 12.11 -8.69
C MET A 38 7.42 12.55 -9.30
N GLY A 39 6.35 11.86 -8.90
CA GLY A 39 5.02 12.13 -9.39
C GLY A 39 3.92 11.53 -8.55
N VAL A 40 2.70 11.95 -8.89
CA VAL A 40 1.45 11.41 -8.35
C VAL A 40 0.61 10.97 -9.54
N MET A 41 0.18 9.72 -9.55
CA MET A 41 -0.64 9.17 -10.62
C MET A 41 -2.02 9.84 -10.65
N ASN A 42 -2.45 10.26 -11.83
CA ASN A 42 -3.82 10.76 -11.95
C ASN A 42 -4.82 9.62 -11.76
N PHE A 43 -5.88 9.85 -10.98
CA PHE A 43 -6.88 8.83 -10.69
C PHE A 43 -7.61 8.30 -11.94
N LYS A 44 -7.80 9.14 -12.96
CA LYS A 44 -8.36 8.71 -14.24
C LYS A 44 -7.46 7.68 -14.94
N LEU A 45 -6.13 7.92 -14.89
CA LEU A 45 -5.14 6.96 -15.41
C LEU A 45 -5.18 5.66 -14.61
N PHE A 46 -5.20 5.75 -13.27
CA PHE A 46 -5.31 4.58 -12.41
C PHE A 46 -6.52 3.73 -12.78
N LYS A 47 -7.72 4.34 -12.87
CA LYS A 47 -8.93 3.63 -13.27
C LYS A 47 -8.78 2.95 -14.62
N LYS A 48 -8.26 3.66 -15.62
CA LYS A 48 -8.03 3.09 -16.95
C LYS A 48 -7.15 1.84 -16.89
N ILE A 49 -6.02 1.90 -16.15
CA ILE A 49 -5.12 0.74 -16.00
C ILE A 49 -5.86 -0.44 -15.35
N ILE A 50 -6.62 -0.18 -14.27
CA ILE A 50 -7.34 -1.22 -13.55
C ILE A 50 -8.45 -1.84 -14.39
N ASP A 51 -9.21 -1.03 -15.11
CA ASP A 51 -10.31 -1.52 -15.99
C ASP A 51 -9.75 -2.38 -17.14
N GLU A 52 -8.64 -1.97 -17.74
CA GLU A 52 -7.93 -2.76 -18.77
C GLU A 52 -7.36 -4.05 -18.18
N ALA A 53 -6.71 -3.98 -17.00
CA ALA A 53 -6.19 -5.15 -16.30
C ALA A 53 -7.30 -6.17 -15.99
N ASN A 54 -8.42 -5.71 -15.46
CA ASN A 54 -9.60 -6.55 -15.19
C ASN A 54 -10.13 -7.22 -16.48
N LYS A 55 -10.22 -6.44 -17.57
CA LYS A 55 -10.72 -6.95 -18.86
C LYS A 55 -9.85 -8.05 -19.45
N ILE A 56 -8.52 -7.95 -19.33
CA ILE A 56 -7.58 -8.94 -19.87
C ILE A 56 -7.28 -10.10 -18.92
N GLY A 57 -7.80 -10.08 -17.69
CA GLY A 57 -7.67 -11.18 -16.74
C GLY A 57 -6.42 -11.12 -15.84
N VAL A 58 -5.91 -9.92 -15.55
CA VAL A 58 -4.87 -9.75 -14.52
C VAL A 58 -5.44 -10.11 -13.16
N GLY A 59 -4.94 -11.19 -12.55
CA GLY A 59 -5.50 -11.72 -11.30
C GLY A 59 -5.03 -11.02 -10.03
N ALA A 60 -3.88 -10.32 -10.04
CA ALA A 60 -3.29 -9.74 -8.84
C ALA A 60 -2.75 -8.32 -9.06
N ILE A 61 -3.04 -7.44 -8.11
CA ILE A 61 -2.56 -6.05 -8.08
C ILE A 61 -1.87 -5.78 -6.74
N THR A 62 -0.69 -5.19 -6.78
CA THR A 62 -0.06 -4.63 -5.59
C THR A 62 0.06 -3.11 -5.72
N ILE A 63 -0.49 -2.39 -4.74
CA ILE A 63 -0.28 -0.96 -4.57
C ILE A 63 0.94 -0.78 -3.66
N ALA A 64 2.08 -0.45 -4.25
CA ALA A 64 3.36 -0.32 -3.56
C ALA A 64 4.38 0.37 -4.46
N SER A 65 5.63 0.16 -4.18
CA SER A 65 6.86 0.48 -4.86
C SER A 65 7.66 1.56 -4.15
N ARG A 66 8.05 2.63 -4.81
CA ARG A 66 9.03 3.59 -4.29
C ARG A 66 8.47 4.56 -3.25
N GLY A 67 7.21 4.91 -3.38
CA GLY A 67 6.56 5.87 -2.51
C GLY A 67 5.71 5.25 -1.41
N GLU A 68 5.02 6.11 -0.68
CA GLU A 68 4.02 5.71 0.30
C GLU A 68 2.61 5.90 -0.30
N PRO A 69 1.88 4.82 -0.62
CA PRO A 69 0.61 4.93 -1.34
C PRO A 69 -0.47 5.68 -0.57
N THR A 70 -0.45 5.65 0.78
CA THR A 70 -1.43 6.35 1.61
C THR A 70 -1.28 7.89 1.57
N LEU A 71 -0.22 8.41 0.94
CA LEU A 71 -0.09 9.83 0.62
C LEU A 71 -0.95 10.28 -0.57
N HIS A 72 -1.45 9.34 -1.37
CA HIS A 72 -2.31 9.70 -2.48
C HIS A 72 -3.66 10.20 -1.97
N LYS A 73 -4.07 11.40 -2.40
CA LYS A 73 -5.32 12.03 -1.92
C LYS A 73 -6.57 11.20 -2.19
N GLN A 74 -6.54 10.39 -3.24
CA GLN A 74 -7.63 9.51 -3.67
C GLN A 74 -7.30 8.03 -3.41
N PHE A 75 -6.50 7.73 -2.38
CA PHE A 75 -6.15 6.36 -2.02
C PHE A 75 -7.39 5.51 -1.71
N ILE A 76 -8.36 6.07 -0.99
CA ILE A 76 -9.61 5.38 -0.64
C ILE A 76 -10.38 5.01 -1.90
N GLU A 77 -10.57 5.97 -2.82
CA GLU A 77 -11.28 5.75 -4.08
C GLU A 77 -10.55 4.74 -4.98
N MET A 78 -9.21 4.69 -4.92
CA MET A 78 -8.41 3.67 -5.61
C MET A 78 -8.71 2.27 -5.08
N VAL A 79 -8.74 2.10 -3.76
CA VAL A 79 -9.08 0.83 -3.10
C VAL A 79 -10.52 0.43 -3.43
N GLU A 80 -11.46 1.38 -3.39
CA GLU A 80 -12.86 1.15 -3.75
C GLU A 80 -13.02 0.73 -5.21
N HIS A 81 -12.22 1.31 -6.11
CA HIS A 81 -12.26 0.96 -7.53
C HIS A 81 -11.72 -0.45 -7.77
N LEU A 82 -10.65 -0.84 -7.09
CA LEU A 82 -10.10 -2.20 -7.12
C LEU A 82 -11.10 -3.23 -6.60
N GLY A 83 -11.76 -2.96 -5.47
CA GLY A 83 -12.72 -3.88 -4.86
C GLY A 83 -13.97 -4.17 -5.70
N LYS A 84 -14.21 -3.39 -6.76
CA LYS A 84 -15.31 -3.60 -7.72
C LYS A 84 -14.94 -4.51 -8.89
N GLN A 85 -13.67 -4.87 -9.04
CA GLN A 85 -13.19 -5.64 -10.18
C GLN A 85 -13.42 -7.15 -9.96
N GLU A 86 -14.01 -7.82 -10.93
CA GLU A 86 -14.40 -9.24 -10.80
C GLU A 86 -13.24 -10.21 -11.07
N ASN A 87 -12.31 -9.84 -11.96
CA ASN A 87 -11.18 -10.68 -12.34
C ASN A 87 -9.91 -10.41 -11.54
N ILE A 88 -9.93 -9.42 -10.63
CA ILE A 88 -8.80 -9.13 -9.72
C ILE A 88 -9.09 -9.84 -8.39
N PHE A 89 -8.43 -10.98 -8.18
CA PHE A 89 -8.66 -11.85 -7.02
C PHE A 89 -7.76 -11.51 -5.84
N GLU A 90 -6.63 -10.86 -6.09
CA GLU A 90 -5.65 -10.52 -5.06
C GLU A 90 -5.30 -9.03 -5.13
N ILE A 91 -5.57 -8.33 -4.05
CA ILE A 91 -5.21 -6.92 -3.86
C ILE A 91 -4.27 -6.84 -2.66
N LYS A 92 -3.03 -6.36 -2.89
CA LYS A 92 -2.04 -6.12 -1.83
C LYS A 92 -1.75 -4.63 -1.69
N ILE A 93 -1.54 -4.20 -0.46
CA ILE A 93 -1.13 -2.83 -0.13
C ILE A 93 0.08 -2.89 0.77
N ASN A 94 1.20 -2.27 0.35
CA ASN A 94 2.34 -2.07 1.21
C ASN A 94 2.36 -0.61 1.69
N THR A 95 2.47 -0.41 2.99
CA THR A 95 2.49 0.92 3.60
C THR A 95 3.45 0.98 4.79
N ASN A 96 3.97 2.15 5.08
CA ASN A 96 4.73 2.39 6.29
C ASN A 96 3.83 2.62 7.54
N GLY A 97 2.52 2.61 7.38
CA GLY A 97 1.54 2.71 8.46
C GLY A 97 1.34 4.10 9.07
N THR A 98 2.11 5.12 8.67
CA THR A 98 2.09 6.45 9.33
C THR A 98 0.80 7.23 9.09
N PHE A 99 0.08 6.96 7.99
CA PHE A 99 -1.13 7.70 7.58
C PHE A 99 -2.40 6.84 7.57
N LEU A 100 -2.36 5.62 8.10
CA LEU A 100 -3.57 4.81 8.23
C LEU A 100 -4.60 5.55 9.09
N SER A 101 -5.72 5.90 8.48
CA SER A 101 -6.86 6.52 9.13
C SER A 101 -8.01 5.53 9.28
N GLU A 102 -8.96 5.81 10.15
CA GLU A 102 -10.17 4.99 10.33
C GLU A 102 -10.90 4.74 9.00
N LYS A 103 -11.08 5.79 8.18
CA LYS A 103 -11.70 5.69 6.86
C LYS A 103 -10.92 4.77 5.91
N MET A 104 -9.59 4.83 5.91
CA MET A 104 -8.74 3.94 5.12
C MET A 104 -8.88 2.49 5.59
N CYS A 105 -8.87 2.24 6.91
CA CYS A 105 -9.04 0.91 7.47
C CYS A 105 -10.40 0.30 7.07
N HIS A 106 -11.48 1.06 7.18
CA HIS A 106 -12.80 0.61 6.73
C HIS A 106 -12.82 0.31 5.22
N SER A 107 -12.21 1.17 4.39
CA SER A 107 -12.14 0.95 2.94
C SER A 107 -11.39 -0.33 2.60
N ILE A 108 -10.27 -0.62 3.28
CA ILE A 108 -9.47 -1.84 3.10
C ILE A 108 -10.34 -3.09 3.29
N PHE A 109 -11.03 -3.21 4.41
CA PHE A 109 -11.83 -4.40 4.71
C PHE A 109 -13.10 -4.49 3.87
N LYS A 110 -13.80 -3.38 3.65
CA LYS A 110 -15.01 -3.33 2.84
C LYS A 110 -14.76 -3.74 1.40
N ASN A 111 -13.60 -3.41 0.85
CA ASN A 111 -13.23 -3.69 -0.53
C ASN A 111 -12.37 -4.96 -0.69
N LYS A 112 -12.37 -5.83 0.32
CA LYS A 112 -11.77 -7.17 0.27
C LYS A 112 -10.29 -7.15 -0.15
N VAL A 113 -9.51 -6.17 0.33
CA VAL A 113 -8.06 -6.18 0.16
C VAL A 113 -7.53 -7.48 0.75
N SER A 114 -6.78 -8.25 -0.04
CA SER A 114 -6.31 -9.57 0.37
C SER A 114 -5.23 -9.48 1.43
N GLN A 115 -4.34 -8.47 1.30
CA GLN A 115 -3.21 -8.33 2.22
C GLN A 115 -2.81 -6.87 2.42
N VAL A 116 -2.61 -6.47 3.67
CA VAL A 116 -1.98 -5.21 4.07
C VAL A 116 -0.65 -5.52 4.72
N ILE A 117 0.44 -5.04 4.12
CA ILE A 117 1.80 -5.24 4.62
C ILE A 117 2.28 -3.92 5.23
N ILE A 118 2.48 -3.94 6.55
CA ILE A 118 3.03 -2.81 7.29
C ILE A 118 4.54 -2.96 7.35
N SER A 119 5.24 -1.99 6.79
CA SER A 119 6.70 -1.97 6.81
C SER A 119 7.22 -1.46 8.16
N ALA A 120 7.74 -2.37 9.01
CA ALA A 120 8.31 -2.05 10.31
C ALA A 120 9.52 -2.96 10.57
N ASP A 121 10.70 -2.38 10.69
CA ASP A 121 11.96 -3.14 10.72
C ASP A 121 12.41 -3.50 12.14
N HIS A 122 11.80 -2.91 13.17
CA HIS A 122 12.15 -3.21 14.55
C HIS A 122 10.99 -2.95 15.52
N TYR A 123 10.96 -3.70 16.63
CA TYR A 123 9.93 -3.59 17.69
C TYR A 123 10.34 -2.68 18.84
N ILE A 124 11.62 -2.28 18.92
CA ILE A 124 12.12 -1.30 19.90
C ILE A 124 12.06 0.08 19.24
N LYS A 125 11.40 1.04 19.88
CA LYS A 125 11.22 2.41 19.40
C LYS A 125 12.49 3.04 18.85
N LYS A 126 13.59 3.04 19.64
CA LYS A 126 14.87 3.65 19.26
C LYS A 126 15.42 3.10 17.94
N ASP A 127 15.36 1.78 17.77
CA ASP A 127 15.89 1.11 16.58
C ASP A 127 14.95 1.28 15.40
N TYR A 128 13.63 1.21 15.62
CA TYR A 128 12.63 1.50 14.60
C TYR A 128 12.82 2.92 14.03
N GLU A 129 12.90 3.95 14.88
CA GLU A 129 13.01 5.35 14.44
C GLU A 129 14.38 5.65 13.80
N ARG A 130 15.43 4.90 14.17
CA ARG A 130 16.73 4.94 13.50
C ARG A 130 16.68 4.38 12.08
N LEU A 131 15.93 3.29 11.87
CA LEU A 131 15.78 2.63 10.57
C LEU A 131 14.70 3.31 9.71
N ARG A 132 13.71 3.95 10.33
CA ARG A 132 12.59 4.63 9.68
C ARG A 132 12.60 6.13 9.99
N LEU A 133 13.65 6.83 9.51
CA LEU A 133 13.81 8.27 9.77
C LEU A 133 12.55 9.05 9.35
N ASN A 134 12.17 10.02 10.18
CA ASN A 134 10.95 10.81 10.11
C ASN A 134 9.66 10.04 10.44
N SER A 135 9.76 8.80 10.93
CA SER A 135 8.62 8.09 11.50
C SER A 135 8.48 8.39 12.99
N ASN A 136 7.29 8.12 13.52
CA ASN A 136 7.01 8.11 14.95
C ASN A 136 6.47 6.73 15.31
N PHE A 137 7.19 6.00 16.15
CA PHE A 137 6.88 4.62 16.53
C PHE A 137 5.49 4.48 17.15
N GLU A 138 5.17 5.32 18.16
CA GLU A 138 3.90 5.25 18.87
C GLU A 138 2.71 5.51 17.93
N LYS A 139 2.88 6.44 16.99
CA LYS A 139 1.85 6.74 15.99
C LYS A 139 1.59 5.52 15.09
N VAL A 140 2.65 4.85 14.65
CA VAL A 140 2.49 3.67 13.80
C VAL A 140 1.86 2.52 14.58
N VAL A 141 2.30 2.26 15.80
CA VAL A 141 1.66 1.26 16.69
C VAL A 141 0.17 1.56 16.85
N LYS A 142 -0.19 2.81 17.20
CA LYS A 142 -1.59 3.23 17.32
C LYS A 142 -2.40 3.01 16.05
N ASN A 143 -1.82 3.28 14.89
CA ASN A 143 -2.49 3.09 13.60
C ASN A 143 -2.66 1.60 13.27
N VAL A 144 -1.70 0.77 13.62
CA VAL A 144 -1.78 -0.68 13.46
C VAL A 144 -2.84 -1.25 14.40
N ASP A 145 -2.87 -0.82 15.67
CA ASP A 145 -3.91 -1.19 16.63
C ASP A 145 -5.31 -0.78 16.14
N LEU A 146 -5.43 0.41 15.55
CA LEU A 146 -6.68 0.88 14.94
C LEU A 146 -7.14 -0.08 13.82
N LEU A 147 -6.22 -0.50 12.95
CA LEU A 147 -6.53 -1.45 11.87
C LEU A 147 -7.04 -2.78 12.43
N PHE A 148 -6.37 -3.36 13.43
CA PHE A 148 -6.80 -4.59 14.10
C PHE A 148 -8.15 -4.45 14.81
N ASN A 149 -8.36 -3.34 15.52
CA ASN A 149 -9.59 -3.09 16.27
C ASN A 149 -10.79 -2.92 15.32
N ILE A 150 -10.61 -2.22 14.19
CA ILE A 150 -11.65 -2.08 13.16
C ILE A 150 -11.99 -3.43 12.56
N ARG A 151 -10.98 -4.25 12.20
CA ARG A 151 -11.22 -5.60 11.72
C ARG A 151 -12.04 -6.41 12.73
N LYS A 152 -11.57 -6.50 13.97
CA LYS A 152 -12.21 -7.28 15.03
C LYS A 152 -13.66 -6.85 15.27
N LYS A 153 -13.92 -5.55 15.27
CA LYS A 153 -15.24 -4.98 15.63
C LYS A 153 -16.25 -5.02 14.49
N TYR A 154 -15.81 -4.69 13.27
CA TYR A 154 -16.73 -4.45 12.16
C TYR A 154 -16.61 -5.47 11.01
N TYR A 155 -15.51 -6.20 10.95
CA TYR A 155 -15.20 -7.14 9.86
C TYR A 155 -14.58 -8.45 10.40
N PRO A 156 -15.24 -9.13 11.37
CA PRO A 156 -14.67 -10.33 12.01
C PRO A 156 -14.39 -11.47 11.01
N ASP A 157 -15.22 -11.57 9.96
CA ASP A 157 -15.11 -12.60 8.91
C ASP A 157 -14.21 -12.18 7.74
N SER A 158 -13.52 -11.04 7.84
CA SER A 158 -12.63 -10.58 6.77
C SER A 158 -11.44 -11.51 6.60
N CYS A 159 -11.23 -11.94 5.35
CA CYS A 159 -10.05 -12.72 4.95
C CYS A 159 -8.78 -11.85 4.75
N THR A 160 -8.85 -10.54 4.97
CA THR A 160 -7.69 -9.64 4.84
C THR A 160 -6.57 -10.07 5.78
N GLU A 161 -5.43 -10.45 5.24
CA GLU A 161 -4.22 -10.70 6.02
C GLU A 161 -3.53 -9.38 6.38
N ILE A 162 -3.17 -9.21 7.65
CA ILE A 162 -2.35 -8.08 8.11
C ILE A 162 -0.97 -8.65 8.46
N ARG A 163 0.06 -8.19 7.73
CA ARG A 163 1.45 -8.60 7.93
C ARG A 163 2.31 -7.44 8.37
N ILE A 164 3.26 -7.72 9.23
CA ILE A 164 4.37 -6.83 9.54
C ILE A 164 5.60 -7.38 8.83
N SER A 165 6.28 -6.55 8.07
CA SER A 165 7.49 -6.90 7.31
C SER A 165 8.61 -5.95 7.69
N GLY A 166 9.81 -6.50 7.87
CA GLY A 166 11.02 -5.77 8.17
C GLY A 166 12.21 -6.26 7.34
N ILE A 167 13.31 -5.53 7.42
CA ILE A 167 14.63 -5.88 6.87
C ILE A 167 15.48 -6.27 8.08
N ASP A 168 16.11 -7.44 8.00
CA ASP A 168 17.08 -7.90 8.99
C ASP A 168 18.45 -7.21 8.80
#